data_56d79d4eb5dd4b660c0872db98da21dd
#
_entry.id   56d79d4eb5dd4b660c0872db98da21dd
#
_cell.length_a   1.000
_cell.length_b   1.000
_cell.length_c   1.000
_cell.angle_alpha   90.00
_cell.angle_beta   90.00
_cell.angle_gamma   90.00
#
_symmetry.space_group_name_H-M   'P 1'
#
loop_
_entity.id
_entity.type
_entity.pdbx_description
1 polymer ?
#
loop_
_entity_poly.entity_id
_entity_poly.type
_entity_poly.pdbx_seq_one_letter_code
_entity_poly.pdbx_strand_id
1 'polypeptide(L)'
;MLPDFYGGDISETTLIKAKQNAFKALPSALQKKIKWNTGPFSTQKIPLSPVGMILTNPPYGKRMNTDNQIDNQFFAEISSILKNNFVGWNAWILSSHPDLVSKIRLRAKTKVQIKNGDLDCHWYNFEMFSGSKFRR
;
A
#
# COMPACT_ATOMS: atom_id res chain seq x y z
N MET A 1 -23.16 -0.36 -7.44
CA MET A 1 -22.63 -1.47 -6.60
C MET A 1 -21.41 -0.97 -5.85
N LEU A 2 -21.33 -1.18 -4.55
CA LEU A 2 -20.14 -0.81 -3.78
C LEU A 2 -19.01 -1.82 -4.02
N PRO A 3 -17.75 -1.36 -4.13
CA PRO A 3 -16.60 -2.25 -4.27
C PRO A 3 -16.40 -3.11 -3.01
N ASP A 4 -15.67 -4.19 -3.13
CA ASP A 4 -15.14 -4.93 -2.00
C ASP A 4 -13.94 -4.19 -1.41
N PHE A 5 -13.82 -4.19 -0.09
CA PHE A 5 -12.72 -3.59 0.64
C PHE A 5 -11.89 -4.66 1.35
N TYR A 6 -10.57 -4.45 1.37
CA TYR A 6 -9.62 -5.34 2.03
C TYR A 6 -8.73 -4.49 2.93
N GLY A 7 -8.66 -4.85 4.21
CA GLY A 7 -7.77 -4.21 5.18
C GLY A 7 -6.74 -5.21 5.68
N GLY A 8 -5.47 -4.84 5.64
CA GLY A 8 -4.39 -5.71 6.07
C GLY A 8 -3.32 -4.98 6.87
N ASP A 9 -2.77 -5.64 7.85
CA ASP A 9 -1.60 -5.20 8.63
C ASP A 9 -0.86 -6.42 9.17
N ILE A 10 0.45 -6.29 9.35
CA ILE A 10 1.26 -7.35 9.97
C ILE A 10 0.96 -7.49 11.46
N SER A 11 0.55 -6.41 12.10
CA SER A 11 0.22 -6.36 13.53
C SER A 11 -1.27 -6.59 13.76
N GLU A 12 -1.60 -7.67 14.46
CA GLU A 12 -2.96 -7.94 14.88
C GLU A 12 -3.54 -6.83 15.77
N THR A 13 -2.74 -6.28 16.67
CA THR A 13 -3.14 -5.17 17.54
C THR A 13 -3.52 -3.93 16.74
N THR A 14 -2.75 -3.59 15.71
CA THR A 14 -3.06 -2.49 14.78
C THR A 14 -4.36 -2.77 14.02
N LEU A 15 -4.54 -3.99 13.58
CA LEU A 15 -5.75 -4.38 12.84
C LEU A 15 -7.01 -4.32 13.71
N ILE A 16 -6.91 -4.70 15.00
CA ILE A 16 -8.02 -4.55 15.97
C ILE A 16 -8.42 -3.07 16.08
N LYS A 17 -7.45 -2.17 16.23
CA LYS A 17 -7.74 -0.73 16.28
C LYS A 17 -8.37 -0.21 14.99
N ALA A 18 -7.90 -0.68 13.83
CA ALA A 18 -8.49 -0.33 12.55
C ALA A 18 -9.95 -0.79 12.43
N LYS A 19 -10.25 -2.01 12.88
CA LYS A 19 -11.64 -2.52 12.94
C LYS A 19 -12.53 -1.69 13.86
N GLN A 20 -12.03 -1.31 15.04
CA GLN A 20 -12.74 -0.45 15.97
C GLN A 20 -13.05 0.93 15.38
N ASN A 21 -12.06 1.52 14.68
CA ASN A 21 -12.23 2.80 14.00
C ASN A 21 -13.25 2.70 12.86
N ALA A 22 -13.20 1.65 12.06
CA ALA A 22 -14.18 1.39 11.02
C ALA A 22 -15.59 1.20 11.60
N PHE A 23 -15.70 0.49 12.71
CA PHE A 23 -16.99 0.30 13.41
C PHE A 23 -17.60 1.62 13.86
N LYS A 24 -16.80 2.54 14.36
CA LYS A 24 -17.27 3.86 14.81
C LYS A 24 -17.60 4.81 13.66
N ALA A 25 -16.84 4.75 12.57
CA ALA A 25 -16.88 5.75 11.51
C ALA A 25 -17.79 5.39 10.33
N LEU A 26 -18.05 4.09 10.11
CA LEU A 26 -18.72 3.62 8.90
C LEU A 26 -20.12 3.08 9.19
N PRO A 27 -21.06 3.25 8.25
CA PRO A 27 -22.34 2.56 8.30
C PRO A 27 -22.16 1.03 8.30
N SER A 28 -23.06 0.31 8.97
CA SER A 28 -22.98 -1.14 9.11
C SER A 28 -22.91 -1.91 7.77
N ALA A 29 -23.55 -1.39 6.73
CA ALA A 29 -23.50 -1.97 5.40
C ALA A 29 -22.09 -1.95 4.78
N LEU A 30 -21.30 -0.88 5.05
CA LEU A 30 -19.89 -0.79 4.62
C LEU A 30 -18.98 -1.66 5.48
N GLN A 31 -19.20 -1.69 6.79
CA GLN A 31 -18.41 -2.52 7.71
C GLN A 31 -18.39 -3.98 7.28
N LYS A 32 -19.56 -4.52 6.90
CA LYS A 32 -19.73 -5.92 6.45
C LYS A 32 -18.99 -6.23 5.13
N LYS A 33 -18.64 -5.21 4.36
CA LYS A 33 -17.92 -5.34 3.08
C LYS A 33 -16.40 -5.34 3.24
N ILE A 34 -15.87 -5.06 4.42
CA ILE A 34 -14.44 -5.04 4.66
C ILE A 34 -13.97 -6.44 5.08
N LYS A 35 -13.08 -7.01 4.30
CA LYS A 35 -12.37 -8.25 4.60
C LYS A 35 -11.03 -7.92 5.25
N TRP A 36 -10.80 -8.41 6.45
CA TRP A 36 -9.61 -8.13 7.24
C TRP A 36 -8.64 -9.31 7.25
N ASN A 37 -7.35 -9.04 7.09
CA ASN A 37 -6.32 -10.08 7.10
C ASN A 37 -5.08 -9.61 7.86
N THR A 38 -4.66 -10.38 8.88
CA THR A 38 -3.40 -10.17 9.59
C THR A 38 -2.27 -10.91 8.88
N GLY A 39 -1.17 -10.23 8.64
CA GLY A 39 0.02 -10.82 8.03
C GLY A 39 0.84 -9.80 7.22
N PRO A 40 2.04 -10.18 6.82
CA PRO A 40 2.88 -9.34 5.98
C PRO A 40 2.23 -9.08 4.60
N PHE A 41 2.68 -8.05 3.91
CA PHE A 41 2.13 -7.68 2.60
C PHE A 41 2.19 -8.84 1.58
N SER A 42 3.23 -9.66 1.65
CA SER A 42 3.41 -10.84 0.79
C SER A 42 2.34 -11.92 0.96
N THR A 43 1.67 -11.96 2.11
CA THR A 43 0.62 -12.96 2.40
C THR A 43 -0.79 -12.40 2.36
N GLN A 44 -0.95 -11.13 2.01
CA GLN A 44 -2.27 -10.53 1.87
C GLN A 44 -3.04 -11.18 0.71
N LYS A 45 -4.33 -11.43 0.93
CA LYS A 45 -5.20 -11.98 -0.10
C LYS A 45 -5.35 -10.99 -1.24
N ILE A 46 -5.04 -11.46 -2.45
CA ILE A 46 -5.20 -10.68 -3.66
C ILE A 46 -6.63 -10.89 -4.16
N PRO A 47 -7.42 -9.81 -4.30
CA PRO A 47 -8.75 -9.92 -4.85
C PRO A 47 -8.71 -10.37 -6.31
N LEU A 48 -9.64 -11.23 -6.69
CA LEU A 48 -9.86 -11.62 -8.08
C LEU A 48 -10.59 -10.48 -8.82
N SER A 49 -9.87 -9.43 -9.14
CA SER A 49 -10.39 -8.28 -9.89
C SER A 49 -9.35 -7.78 -10.88
N PRO A 50 -9.74 -7.49 -12.15
CA PRO A 50 -8.82 -6.95 -13.14
C PRO A 50 -8.39 -5.52 -12.84
N VAL A 51 -9.11 -4.81 -11.98
CA VAL A 51 -8.84 -3.43 -11.60
C VAL A 51 -9.07 -3.22 -10.11
N GLY A 52 -8.32 -2.31 -9.51
CA GLY A 52 -8.48 -1.95 -8.11
C GLY A 52 -7.52 -0.86 -7.68
N MET A 53 -7.57 -0.55 -6.40
CA MET A 53 -6.72 0.47 -5.80
C MET A 53 -6.10 -0.06 -4.51
N ILE A 54 -4.82 0.16 -4.34
CA ILE A 54 -4.08 -0.07 -3.10
C ILE A 54 -3.76 1.29 -2.49
N LEU A 55 -4.04 1.43 -1.20
CA LEU A 55 -3.61 2.58 -0.40
C LEU A 55 -2.75 2.06 0.75
N THR A 56 -1.52 2.54 0.87
CA THR A 56 -0.62 2.10 1.93
C THR A 56 0.29 3.21 2.43
N ASN A 57 0.55 3.16 3.73
CA ASN A 57 1.59 3.94 4.40
C ASN A 57 2.58 2.95 5.00
N PRO A 58 3.54 2.43 4.21
CA PRO A 58 4.46 1.42 4.67
C PRO A 58 5.41 1.97 5.74
N PRO A 59 5.93 1.12 6.65
CA PRO A 59 6.94 1.55 7.60
C PRO A 59 8.22 1.93 6.88
N TYR A 60 8.89 2.98 7.37
CA TYR A 60 10.18 3.44 6.84
C TYR A 60 11.00 4.16 7.92
N GLY A 61 12.33 4.13 7.76
CA GLY A 61 13.24 4.88 8.60
C GLY A 61 13.19 4.48 10.08
N LYS A 62 13.08 5.47 10.95
CA LYS A 62 13.10 5.29 12.42
C LYS A 62 12.07 4.29 12.97
N ARG A 63 10.99 4.01 12.25
CA ARG A 63 9.97 3.05 12.69
C ARG A 63 10.41 1.59 12.51
N MET A 64 11.38 1.34 11.65
CA MET A 64 11.86 -0.02 11.40
C MET A 64 13.03 -0.40 12.28
N ASN A 65 13.69 0.54 12.96
CA ASN A 65 14.89 0.31 13.82
C ASN A 65 15.98 -0.51 13.11
N THR A 66 16.08 -0.43 11.79
CA THR A 66 16.84 -1.36 10.98
C THR A 66 17.80 -0.66 10.05
N ASP A 67 18.82 -1.42 9.70
CA ASP A 67 19.85 -1.07 8.73
C ASP A 67 19.23 -0.79 7.36
N ASN A 68 19.83 0.13 6.59
CA ASN A 68 19.45 0.51 5.23
C ASN A 68 19.23 -0.68 4.27
N GLN A 69 19.87 -1.83 4.55
CA GLN A 69 19.71 -3.06 3.75
C GLN A 69 18.32 -3.68 3.90
N ILE A 70 17.74 -3.68 5.09
CA ILE A 70 16.42 -4.26 5.36
C ILE A 70 15.34 -3.40 4.72
N ASP A 71 15.46 -2.07 4.80
CA ASP A 71 14.56 -1.15 4.12
C ASP A 71 14.58 -1.36 2.60
N ASN A 72 15.77 -1.54 2.02
CA ASN A 72 15.95 -1.82 0.60
C ASN A 72 15.27 -3.11 0.16
N GLN A 73 15.44 -4.17 0.96
CA GLN A 73 14.85 -5.48 0.68
C GLN A 73 13.33 -5.43 0.78
N PHE A 74 12.79 -4.74 1.78
CA PHE A 74 11.36 -4.56 1.97
C PHE A 74 10.71 -3.83 0.79
N PHE A 75 11.29 -2.72 0.33
CA PHE A 75 10.77 -1.99 -0.83
C PHE A 75 10.92 -2.75 -2.15
N ALA A 76 11.97 -3.55 -2.30
CA ALA A 76 12.12 -4.45 -3.45
C ALA A 76 11.06 -5.55 -3.46
N GLU A 77 10.71 -6.09 -2.30
CA GLU A 77 9.64 -7.07 -2.14
C GLU A 77 8.28 -6.46 -2.50
N ILE A 78 7.95 -5.28 -1.97
CA ILE A 78 6.74 -4.55 -2.34
C ILE A 78 6.68 -4.35 -3.85
N SER A 79 7.76 -3.91 -4.47
CA SER A 79 7.85 -3.71 -5.91
C SER A 79 7.52 -4.99 -6.69
N SER A 80 8.10 -6.11 -6.29
CA SER A 80 7.86 -7.41 -6.92
C SER A 80 6.39 -7.84 -6.80
N ILE A 81 5.82 -7.72 -5.61
CA ILE A 81 4.41 -8.08 -5.35
C ILE A 81 3.47 -7.22 -6.19
N LEU A 82 3.69 -5.91 -6.21
CA LEU A 82 2.86 -4.99 -7.00
C LEU A 82 2.88 -5.31 -8.48
N LYS A 83 4.07 -5.54 -9.03
CA LYS A 83 4.26 -5.82 -10.47
C LYS A 83 3.68 -7.16 -10.90
N ASN A 84 3.78 -8.17 -10.05
CA ASN A 84 3.41 -9.54 -10.41
C ASN A 84 1.94 -9.86 -10.08
N ASN A 85 1.42 -9.29 -9.00
CA ASN A 85 0.13 -9.70 -8.45
C ASN A 85 -0.99 -8.67 -8.66
N PHE A 86 -0.66 -7.42 -8.99
CA PHE A 86 -1.62 -6.34 -9.09
C PHE A 86 -1.60 -5.64 -10.46
N VAL A 87 -1.41 -6.41 -11.52
CA VAL A 87 -1.49 -5.88 -12.89
C VAL A 87 -2.89 -5.30 -13.14
N GLY A 88 -2.95 -4.10 -13.70
CA GLY A 88 -4.19 -3.36 -13.93
C GLY A 88 -4.66 -2.50 -12.74
N TRP A 89 -3.98 -2.59 -11.59
CA TRP A 89 -4.30 -1.84 -10.39
C TRP A 89 -3.49 -0.54 -10.29
N ASN A 90 -3.96 0.37 -9.44
CA ASN A 90 -3.24 1.56 -9.01
C ASN A 90 -2.79 1.39 -7.56
N ALA A 91 -1.52 1.66 -7.28
CA ALA A 91 -1.02 1.71 -5.91
C ALA A 91 -0.68 3.16 -5.52
N TRP A 92 -1.25 3.59 -4.41
CA TRP A 92 -0.93 4.85 -3.77
C TRP A 92 -0.11 4.60 -2.52
N ILE A 93 1.11 5.10 -2.50
CA ILE A 93 2.07 4.91 -1.40
C ILE A 93 2.37 6.26 -0.78
N LEU A 94 2.10 6.39 0.52
CA LEU A 94 2.48 7.56 1.30
C LEU A 94 3.92 7.43 1.77
N SER A 95 4.75 8.43 1.53
CA SER A 95 6.12 8.46 2.04
C SER A 95 6.64 9.89 2.21
N SER A 96 7.43 10.10 3.25
CA SER A 96 8.27 11.29 3.44
C SER A 96 9.70 11.09 2.91
N HIS A 97 10.02 9.90 2.37
CA HIS A 97 11.36 9.52 1.94
C HIS A 97 11.38 9.19 0.43
N PRO A 98 11.70 10.17 -0.44
CA PRO A 98 11.75 9.94 -1.89
C PRO A 98 12.73 8.84 -2.29
N ASP A 99 13.85 8.71 -1.58
CA ASP A 99 14.89 7.71 -1.86
C ASP A 99 14.38 6.28 -1.69
N LEU A 100 13.52 6.04 -0.69
CA LEU A 100 12.91 4.73 -0.48
C LEU A 100 11.89 4.41 -1.57
N VAL A 101 11.12 5.41 -1.99
CA VAL A 101 10.15 5.25 -3.07
C VAL A 101 10.84 4.92 -4.40
N SER A 102 12.03 5.48 -4.65
CA SER A 102 12.81 5.19 -5.85
C SER A 102 13.19 3.70 -5.97
N LYS A 103 13.31 2.99 -4.85
CA LYS A 103 13.63 1.56 -4.79
C LYS A 103 12.50 0.65 -5.28
N ILE A 104 11.29 1.16 -5.37
CA ILE A 104 10.16 0.45 -5.98
C ILE A 104 10.41 0.21 -7.48
N ARG A 105 11.32 0.98 -8.10
CA ARG A 105 11.69 0.84 -9.53
C ARG A 105 10.48 0.88 -10.46
N LEU A 106 9.48 1.66 -10.08
CA LEU A 106 8.34 2.04 -10.89
C LEU A 106 8.35 3.55 -11.05
N ARG A 107 7.90 4.03 -12.19
CA ARG A 107 7.70 5.47 -12.38
C ARG A 107 6.35 5.88 -11.79
N ALA A 108 6.37 6.82 -10.86
CA ALA A 108 5.15 7.41 -10.36
C ALA A 108 4.44 8.19 -11.48
N LYS A 109 3.16 7.91 -11.69
CA LYS A 109 2.30 8.65 -12.62
C LYS A 109 1.93 10.01 -12.05
N THR A 110 1.66 10.05 -10.75
CA THR A 110 1.21 11.24 -10.03
C THR A 110 1.89 11.30 -8.68
N LYS A 111 2.19 12.51 -8.24
CA LYS A 111 2.77 12.81 -6.94
C LYS A 111 2.00 13.96 -6.33
N VAL A 112 1.40 13.75 -5.16
CA VAL A 112 0.61 14.74 -4.43
C VAL A 112 1.26 15.05 -3.11
N GLN A 113 1.61 16.31 -2.88
CA GLN A 113 2.17 16.76 -1.59
C GLN A 113 1.08 16.79 -0.53
N ILE A 114 1.41 16.31 0.67
CA ILE A 114 0.52 16.30 1.83
C ILE A 114 1.32 16.43 3.12
N LYS A 115 0.71 17.03 4.13
CA LYS A 115 1.23 17.00 5.50
C LYS A 115 0.67 15.78 6.24
N ASN A 116 1.57 15.06 6.92
CA ASN A 116 1.21 13.98 7.85
C ASN A 116 1.76 14.33 9.24
N GLY A 117 0.94 15.00 10.04
CA GLY A 117 1.43 15.69 11.23
C GLY A 117 2.39 16.80 10.83
N ASP A 118 3.60 16.81 11.40
CA ASP A 118 4.66 17.78 11.09
C ASP A 118 5.55 17.35 9.90
N LEU A 119 5.30 16.17 9.33
CA LEU A 119 6.09 15.63 8.23
C LEU A 119 5.54 16.07 6.87
N ASP A 120 6.44 16.55 6.01
CA ASP A 120 6.15 16.73 4.60
C ASP A 120 6.23 15.38 3.90
N CYS A 121 5.10 14.93 3.38
CA CYS A 121 4.95 13.65 2.72
C CYS A 121 4.43 13.86 1.29
N HIS A 122 4.49 12.77 0.52
CA HIS A 122 3.84 12.69 -0.78
C HIS A 122 3.08 11.38 -0.89
N TRP A 123 1.91 11.45 -1.52
CA TRP A 123 1.27 10.31 -2.12
C TRP A 123 1.85 10.09 -3.51
N TYR A 124 2.42 8.92 -3.73
CA TYR A 124 2.93 8.49 -5.04
C TYR A 124 1.95 7.48 -5.65
N ASN A 125 1.48 7.76 -6.85
CA ASN A 125 0.65 6.83 -7.61
C ASN A 125 1.48 6.04 -8.60
N PHE A 126 1.35 4.72 -8.55
CA PHE A 126 1.93 3.78 -9.50
C PHE A 126 0.83 3.00 -10.18
N GLU A 127 0.80 3.03 -11.51
CA GLU A 127 -0.05 2.14 -12.30
C GLU A 127 0.73 0.89 -12.68
N MET A 128 0.18 -0.29 -12.38
CA MET A 128 0.77 -1.55 -12.76
C MET A 128 0.25 -1.99 -14.12
N PHE A 129 1.17 -2.17 -15.08
CA PHE A 129 0.87 -2.62 -16.42
C PHE A 129 1.44 -4.02 -16.69
N SER A 130 0.79 -4.77 -17.57
CA SER A 130 1.39 -5.94 -18.17
C SER A 130 2.45 -5.51 -19.20
N GLY A 131 3.72 -5.80 -18.92
CA GLY A 131 4.84 -5.47 -19.80
C GLY A 131 5.44 -4.07 -19.56
N SER A 132 6.55 -3.79 -20.23
CA SER A 132 7.22 -2.48 -20.15
C SER A 132 6.53 -1.48 -21.05
N LYS A 133 6.10 -0.32 -20.51
CA LYS A 133 5.65 0.83 -21.32
C LYS A 133 6.75 1.39 -22.23
N PHE A 134 7.98 0.93 -22.08
CA PHE A 134 9.17 1.42 -22.77
C PHE A 134 9.76 0.40 -23.74
N ARG A 135 8.95 -0.43 -24.36
CA ARG A 135 9.41 -1.07 -25.60
C ARG A 135 9.25 -0.06 -26.74
N ARG A 136 10.34 0.54 -27.05
CA ARG A 136 10.50 1.05 -28.42
C ARG A 136 10.81 -0.09 -29.35
#